data_d37853568df5d68f1cf9c1f06b8ad92b
#
_entry.id   d37853568df5d68f1cf9c1f06b8ad92b
#
_cell.length_a   1.000
_cell.length_b   1.000
_cell.length_c   1.000
_cell.angle_alpha   90.00
_cell.angle_beta   90.00
_cell.angle_gamma   90.00
#
_symmetry.space_group_name_H-M   'P 1'
#
loop_
_entity.id
_entity.type
_entity.pdbx_description
1 polymer ?
#
loop_
_entity_poly.entity_id
_entity_poly.type
_entity_poly.pdbx_seq_one_letter_code
_entity_poly.pdbx_strand_id
1 'polypeptide(L)'
;LAETEVAWLLKRRNAALTKKQMWGSLFQKTYRLSQPNRNVFDMRPIGQNPGTFNIQGMDIAWYVFDLTLAHATDVWCNEIVNALCPAGKKWLNFVSGTAIRDEKRDEINELLQKRTDVFFKFLHRSNFQLVVHECFMDAAVSTGFMTVNEGATKQDPFVFVSNPPDCIYADEGPYGVFDAYYRDWVRLPWDTARVMWPNLIKPTNMTENADDEVLITLYEILYRDHDVKDGNKPGAWKYRVIHPDTRTLCYKRDDRTSAFIGWRVKKLAGETYGRGPAMDAVAAAGTINQALYDEIVSANFRALPMYMGFEDGVFNPNNFKMIPNTILACAPTASGTWPLTAVPAAGDIQWSMLILNELRDQINNIMHTNPLPAMDDPKATATEILKRDQRNIENRAAQDARIQKEFFGPLVERCIDILRRKGLWDDITVDGELIEVQFDTPLVTSQGQTEVIEMLQHIQFVQGIYGTEAASAFYNTEKLSPWAARKLNVDLEVIKKEPELLEMMQQVEDKKAQMAQQAQEQGVPEGTPTQNGAAGI
;
A
#
# COMPACT_ATOMS: atom_id res chain seq x y z
N LEU A 1 -0.80 9.23 -41.74
CA LEU A 1 -0.10 9.40 -40.45
C LEU A 1 -0.88 8.78 -39.28
N ALA A 2 -2.20 9.02 -39.18
CA ALA A 2 -3.03 8.48 -38.09
C ALA A 2 -3.16 6.95 -38.12
N GLU A 3 -3.33 6.33 -39.27
CA GLU A 3 -3.38 4.87 -39.42
C GLU A 3 -2.06 4.18 -38.99
N THR A 4 -0.93 4.83 -39.26
CA THR A 4 0.38 4.34 -38.89
C THR A 4 0.60 4.42 -37.35
N GLU A 5 0.11 5.50 -36.72
CA GLU A 5 0.14 5.66 -35.25
C GLU A 5 -0.74 4.60 -34.58
N VAL A 6 -1.95 4.39 -35.03
CA VAL A 6 -2.88 3.39 -34.48
C VAL A 6 -2.30 1.97 -34.59
N ALA A 7 -1.77 1.61 -35.77
CA ALA A 7 -1.16 0.29 -35.96
C ALA A 7 0.04 0.05 -35.03
N TRP A 8 0.88 1.07 -34.84
CA TRP A 8 2.01 1.03 -33.91
C TRP A 8 1.55 0.88 -32.45
N LEU A 9 0.52 1.63 -32.02
CA LEU A 9 -0.02 1.56 -30.68
C LEU A 9 -0.64 0.18 -30.39
N LEU A 10 -1.40 -0.39 -31.31
CA LEU A 10 -1.96 -1.73 -31.18
C LEU A 10 -0.88 -2.80 -31.09
N LYS A 11 0.21 -2.66 -31.87
CA LYS A 11 1.37 -3.58 -31.78
C LYS A 11 2.03 -3.51 -30.39
N ARG A 12 2.26 -2.31 -29.84
CA ARG A 12 2.83 -2.13 -28.50
C ARG A 12 1.91 -2.70 -27.43
N ARG A 13 0.62 -2.38 -27.49
CA ARG A 13 -0.39 -2.94 -26.56
C ARG A 13 -0.36 -4.46 -26.56
N ASN A 14 -0.34 -5.10 -27.75
CA ASN A 14 -0.31 -6.56 -27.87
C ASN A 14 1.00 -7.15 -27.30
N ALA A 15 2.13 -6.50 -27.48
CA ALA A 15 3.39 -6.91 -26.87
C ALA A 15 3.32 -6.84 -25.33
N ALA A 16 2.74 -5.77 -24.76
CA ALA A 16 2.54 -5.62 -23.32
C ALA A 16 1.57 -6.69 -22.76
N LEU A 17 0.49 -6.99 -23.51
CA LEU A 17 -0.43 -8.09 -23.17
C LEU A 17 0.29 -9.43 -23.12
N THR A 18 1.10 -9.76 -24.13
CA THR A 18 1.86 -11.02 -24.19
C THR A 18 2.81 -11.14 -23.01
N LYS A 19 3.53 -10.05 -22.66
CA LYS A 19 4.39 -10.04 -21.46
C LYS A 19 3.58 -10.35 -20.20
N LYS A 20 2.41 -9.77 -20.04
CA LYS A 20 1.57 -10.00 -18.86
C LYS A 20 1.00 -11.41 -18.82
N GLN A 21 0.64 -11.99 -19.97
CA GLN A 21 0.14 -13.35 -20.05
C GLN A 21 1.14 -14.39 -19.52
N MET A 22 2.44 -14.14 -19.63
CA MET A 22 3.48 -14.98 -19.04
C MET A 22 3.38 -15.07 -17.51
N TRP A 23 2.81 -14.07 -16.86
CA TRP A 23 2.59 -14.04 -15.42
C TRP A 23 1.24 -14.67 -15.00
N GLY A 24 0.40 -15.02 -15.95
CA GLY A 24 -0.99 -15.41 -15.71
C GLY A 24 -1.14 -16.54 -14.70
N SER A 25 -0.36 -17.63 -14.83
CA SER A 25 -0.41 -18.77 -13.91
C SER A 25 0.02 -18.42 -12.49
N LEU A 26 1.03 -17.55 -12.36
CA LEU A 26 1.51 -17.09 -11.05
C LEU A 26 0.51 -16.15 -10.39
N PHE A 27 -0.08 -15.22 -11.15
CA PHE A 27 -1.15 -14.36 -10.66
C PHE A 27 -2.36 -15.19 -10.21
N GLN A 28 -2.84 -16.10 -11.05
CA GLN A 28 -3.95 -16.98 -10.73
C GLN A 28 -3.73 -17.73 -9.42
N LYS A 29 -2.57 -18.37 -9.27
CA LYS A 29 -2.21 -19.11 -8.05
C LYS A 29 -2.17 -18.20 -6.82
N THR A 30 -1.59 -17.00 -6.94
CA THR A 30 -1.43 -16.07 -5.80
C THR A 30 -2.78 -15.48 -5.40
N TYR A 31 -3.58 -14.97 -6.34
CA TYR A 31 -4.91 -14.43 -6.04
C TYR A 31 -5.83 -15.48 -5.43
N ARG A 32 -5.74 -16.73 -5.89
CA ARG A 32 -6.53 -17.85 -5.36
C ARG A 32 -6.38 -18.02 -3.85
N LEU A 33 -5.19 -17.83 -3.30
CA LEU A 33 -4.90 -18.04 -1.88
C LEU A 33 -4.87 -16.76 -1.06
N SER A 34 -4.51 -15.61 -1.67
CA SER A 34 -4.42 -14.33 -0.97
C SER A 34 -5.72 -13.53 -1.00
N GLN A 35 -6.48 -13.60 -2.10
CA GLN A 35 -7.71 -12.84 -2.30
C GLN A 35 -8.74 -13.69 -3.05
N PRO A 36 -9.22 -14.80 -2.45
CA PRO A 36 -10.07 -15.77 -3.16
C PRO A 36 -11.34 -15.15 -3.74
N ASN A 37 -11.95 -14.21 -3.01
CA ASN A 37 -13.17 -13.52 -3.45
C ASN A 37 -12.95 -12.50 -4.56
N ARG A 38 -11.69 -12.10 -4.82
CA ARG A 38 -11.29 -11.14 -5.86
C ARG A 38 -10.49 -11.80 -6.99
N ASN A 39 -10.54 -13.10 -7.12
CA ASN A 39 -9.72 -13.81 -8.11
C ASN A 39 -10.29 -13.70 -9.53
N VAL A 40 -9.99 -12.58 -10.17
CA VAL A 40 -10.41 -12.31 -11.56
C VAL A 40 -9.71 -13.22 -12.59
N PHE A 41 -8.56 -13.80 -12.23
CA PHE A 41 -7.76 -14.63 -13.15
C PHE A 41 -8.25 -16.07 -13.27
N ASP A 42 -8.98 -16.60 -12.28
CA ASP A 42 -9.57 -17.97 -12.37
C ASP A 42 -10.68 -18.04 -13.39
N MET A 43 -11.40 -16.95 -13.56
CA MET A 43 -12.59 -16.92 -14.39
C MET A 43 -12.33 -16.39 -15.80
N ARG A 44 -11.20 -15.71 -16.00
CA ARG A 44 -10.91 -14.98 -17.23
C ARG A 44 -9.42 -15.03 -17.58
N PRO A 45 -9.08 -15.56 -18.76
CA PRO A 45 -7.73 -15.37 -19.30
C PRO A 45 -7.42 -13.89 -19.46
N ILE A 46 -6.18 -13.51 -19.17
CA ILE A 46 -5.71 -12.13 -19.34
C ILE A 46 -6.01 -11.66 -20.77
N GLY A 47 -6.70 -10.52 -20.88
CA GLY A 47 -7.06 -9.90 -22.16
C GLY A 47 -8.38 -10.36 -22.78
N GLN A 48 -9.12 -11.28 -22.19
CA GLN A 48 -10.37 -11.75 -22.80
C GLN A 48 -11.64 -11.06 -22.30
N ASN A 49 -11.69 -10.51 -21.11
CA ASN A 49 -12.87 -9.78 -20.62
C ASN A 49 -12.50 -8.79 -19.52
N PRO A 50 -11.91 -7.66 -19.85
CA PRO A 50 -11.53 -6.69 -18.83
C PRO A 50 -12.73 -5.94 -18.27
N GLY A 51 -12.73 -5.81 -16.98
CA GLY A 51 -13.35 -4.74 -16.20
C GLY A 51 -14.87 -4.60 -16.17
N THR A 52 -15.58 -4.88 -17.24
CA THR A 52 -17.02 -4.64 -17.34
C THR A 52 -17.89 -5.85 -17.01
N PHE A 53 -17.34 -7.05 -17.07
CA PHE A 53 -18.01 -8.26 -16.61
C PHE A 53 -17.60 -8.54 -15.16
N ASN A 54 -18.28 -7.88 -14.25
CA ASN A 54 -18.20 -8.23 -12.84
C ASN A 54 -18.89 -9.59 -12.65
N ILE A 55 -18.09 -10.60 -12.36
CA ILE A 55 -18.57 -11.83 -11.76
C ILE A 55 -18.79 -11.48 -10.29
N GLN A 56 -19.88 -10.77 -10.03
CA GLN A 56 -20.23 -10.33 -8.68
C GLN A 56 -20.95 -11.47 -7.96
N GLY A 57 -20.56 -11.69 -6.70
CA GLY A 57 -21.26 -12.63 -5.82
C GLY A 57 -21.05 -14.10 -6.13
N MET A 58 -20.04 -14.48 -6.91
CA MET A 58 -19.72 -15.89 -7.12
C MET A 58 -18.89 -16.42 -5.95
N ASP A 59 -19.26 -17.59 -5.45
CA ASP A 59 -18.45 -18.35 -4.49
C ASP A 59 -17.28 -19.00 -5.21
N ILE A 60 -16.11 -18.37 -5.17
CA ILE A 60 -14.87 -18.86 -5.76
C ILE A 60 -13.93 -19.42 -4.69
N ALA A 61 -14.32 -19.34 -3.42
CA ALA A 61 -13.47 -19.69 -2.29
C ALA A 61 -13.63 -21.14 -1.81
N TRP A 62 -14.49 -21.93 -2.44
CA TRP A 62 -14.82 -23.31 -2.01
C TRP A 62 -13.61 -24.26 -1.90
N TYR A 63 -12.50 -23.94 -2.55
CA TYR A 63 -11.26 -24.73 -2.53
C TYR A 63 -10.21 -24.19 -1.55
N VAL A 64 -10.52 -23.13 -0.80
CA VAL A 64 -9.59 -22.52 0.17
C VAL A 64 -9.94 -23.02 1.56
N PHE A 65 -9.07 -23.83 2.11
CA PHE A 65 -9.24 -24.44 3.44
C PHE A 65 -8.48 -23.67 4.53
N ASP A 66 -7.44 -22.91 4.16
CA ASP A 66 -6.69 -22.05 5.06
C ASP A 66 -6.73 -20.61 4.61
N LEU A 67 -7.18 -19.71 5.48
CA LEU A 67 -7.31 -18.28 5.24
C LEU A 67 -6.15 -17.44 5.79
N THR A 68 -5.08 -18.09 6.27
CA THR A 68 -3.94 -17.38 6.88
C THR A 68 -3.33 -16.35 5.93
N LEU A 69 -3.06 -16.71 4.67
CA LEU A 69 -2.51 -15.78 3.70
C LEU A 69 -3.50 -14.66 3.33
N ALA A 70 -4.78 -14.96 3.23
CA ALA A 70 -5.79 -13.96 2.93
C ALA A 70 -5.88 -12.91 4.06
N HIS A 71 -5.95 -13.38 5.31
CA HIS A 71 -5.95 -12.52 6.48
C HIS A 71 -4.66 -11.69 6.59
N ALA A 72 -3.49 -12.33 6.43
CA ALA A 72 -2.22 -11.63 6.45
C ALA A 72 -2.11 -10.57 5.35
N THR A 73 -2.72 -10.80 4.18
CA THR A 73 -2.77 -9.81 3.09
C THR A 73 -3.59 -8.58 3.49
N ASP A 74 -4.76 -8.76 4.10
CA ASP A 74 -5.61 -7.65 4.58
C ASP A 74 -4.90 -6.84 5.67
N VAL A 75 -4.27 -7.51 6.65
CA VAL A 75 -3.51 -6.86 7.71
C VAL A 75 -2.35 -6.06 7.13
N TRP A 76 -1.57 -6.65 6.23
CA TRP A 76 -0.47 -5.96 5.55
C TRP A 76 -0.93 -4.72 4.81
N CYS A 77 -2.05 -4.79 4.07
CA CYS A 77 -2.60 -3.64 3.35
C CYS A 77 -2.99 -2.51 4.30
N ASN A 78 -3.67 -2.84 5.40
CA ASN A 78 -4.06 -1.86 6.41
C ASN A 78 -2.84 -1.21 7.06
N GLU A 79 -1.84 -1.99 7.42
CA GLU A 79 -0.61 -1.47 8.02
C GLU A 79 0.16 -0.55 7.09
N ILE A 80 0.37 -0.94 5.82
CA ILE A 80 1.13 -0.13 4.87
C ILE A 80 0.40 1.16 4.50
N VAL A 81 -0.92 1.13 4.32
CA VAL A 81 -1.71 2.33 4.07
C VAL A 81 -1.64 3.27 5.27
N ASN A 82 -1.77 2.76 6.50
CA ASN A 82 -1.66 3.57 7.71
C ASN A 82 -0.24 4.11 7.94
N ALA A 83 0.79 3.37 7.52
CA ALA A 83 2.18 3.81 7.65
C ALA A 83 2.55 4.90 6.64
N LEU A 84 2.03 4.84 5.41
CA LEU A 84 2.42 5.72 4.32
C LEU A 84 1.46 6.89 4.09
N CYS A 85 0.14 6.65 4.20
CA CYS A 85 -0.90 7.65 3.94
C CYS A 85 -2.08 7.54 4.91
N PRO A 86 -1.85 7.78 6.21
CA PRO A 86 -2.89 7.66 7.23
C PRO A 86 -4.05 8.61 6.96
N ALA A 87 -5.27 8.13 7.19
CA ALA A 87 -6.48 8.91 7.01
C ALA A 87 -6.50 10.14 7.95
N GLY A 88 -6.84 11.29 7.41
CA GLY A 88 -7.00 12.53 8.18
C GLY A 88 -5.71 13.18 8.66
N LYS A 89 -4.54 12.63 8.33
CA LYS A 89 -3.24 13.25 8.64
C LYS A 89 -2.56 13.78 7.37
N LYS A 90 -1.71 14.78 7.54
CA LYS A 90 -0.80 15.24 6.48
C LYS A 90 0.41 14.33 6.50
N TRP A 91 0.69 13.67 5.38
CA TRP A 91 1.81 12.72 5.23
C TRP A 91 2.86 13.19 4.22
N LEU A 92 2.72 14.41 3.73
CA LEU A 92 3.73 15.10 2.93
C LEU A 92 3.70 16.60 3.26
N ASN A 93 4.84 17.27 3.05
CA ASN A 93 4.96 18.70 3.08
C ASN A 93 5.68 19.19 1.81
N PHE A 94 5.23 20.32 1.28
CA PHE A 94 5.96 21.04 0.26
C PHE A 94 7.01 21.92 0.94
N VAL A 95 8.26 21.75 0.56
CA VAL A 95 9.38 22.51 1.10
C VAL A 95 10.16 23.18 -0.02
N SER A 96 10.85 24.25 0.31
CA SER A 96 11.74 24.92 -0.62
C SER A 96 12.98 24.07 -0.91
N GLY A 97 13.42 24.01 -2.17
CA GLY A 97 14.65 23.32 -2.55
C GLY A 97 15.88 23.87 -1.83
N THR A 98 16.93 23.04 -1.78
CA THR A 98 18.16 23.32 -1.01
C THR A 98 18.96 24.51 -1.53
N ALA A 99 18.72 24.99 -2.75
CA ALA A 99 19.47 26.07 -3.39
C ALA A 99 18.95 27.47 -3.03
N ILE A 100 17.84 27.58 -2.27
CA ILE A 100 17.29 28.88 -1.83
C ILE A 100 18.06 29.40 -0.62
N ARG A 101 18.39 30.71 -0.61
CA ARG A 101 19.09 31.37 0.50
C ARG A 101 18.26 31.27 1.79
N ASP A 102 18.94 31.03 2.91
CA ASP A 102 18.31 30.76 4.21
C ASP A 102 17.37 31.89 4.66
N GLU A 103 17.69 33.17 4.32
CA GLU A 103 16.89 34.35 4.70
C GLU A 103 15.46 34.36 4.11
N LYS A 104 15.28 33.82 2.91
CA LYS A 104 13.96 33.75 2.24
C LYS A 104 13.28 32.36 2.41
N ARG A 105 14.00 31.41 2.95
CA ARG A 105 13.53 30.01 3.05
C ARG A 105 12.33 29.92 3.99
N ASP A 106 12.32 30.65 5.09
CA ASP A 106 11.25 30.56 6.09
C ASP A 106 9.93 31.16 5.57
N GLU A 107 9.98 32.32 4.88
CA GLU A 107 8.79 32.90 4.25
C GLU A 107 8.20 31.99 3.16
N ILE A 108 9.07 31.38 2.36
CA ILE A 108 8.65 30.46 1.29
C ILE A 108 8.06 29.18 1.89
N ASN A 109 8.66 28.63 2.94
CA ASN A 109 8.15 27.43 3.61
C ASN A 109 6.79 27.70 4.27
N GLU A 110 6.54 28.88 4.82
CA GLU A 110 5.22 29.26 5.33
C GLU A 110 4.16 29.29 4.22
N LEU A 111 4.49 29.83 3.04
CA LEU A 111 3.60 29.79 1.88
C LEU A 111 3.37 28.36 1.39
N LEU A 112 4.40 27.53 1.36
CA LEU A 112 4.30 26.13 0.95
C LEU A 112 3.50 25.29 1.94
N GLN A 113 3.56 25.61 3.23
CA GLN A 113 2.73 24.97 4.25
C GLN A 113 1.24 25.25 4.01
N LYS A 114 0.86 26.50 3.71
CA LYS A 114 -0.52 26.85 3.31
C LYS A 114 -0.96 26.08 2.06
N ARG A 115 -0.05 25.87 1.11
CA ARG A 115 -0.33 25.05 -0.08
C ARG A 115 -0.51 23.57 0.26
N THR A 116 0.26 23.05 1.19
CA THR A 116 0.07 21.70 1.73
C THR A 116 -1.34 21.53 2.32
N ASP A 117 -1.82 22.51 3.07
CA ASP A 117 -3.16 22.50 3.64
C ASP A 117 -4.25 22.48 2.59
N VAL A 118 -4.11 23.30 1.55
CA VAL A 118 -5.04 23.30 0.41
C VAL A 118 -5.03 21.95 -0.31
N PHE A 119 -3.86 21.36 -0.53
CA PHE A 119 -3.73 20.04 -1.16
C PHE A 119 -4.47 18.97 -0.36
N PHE A 120 -4.21 18.87 0.95
CA PHE A 120 -4.85 17.89 1.81
C PHE A 120 -6.34 18.12 1.98
N LYS A 121 -6.80 19.36 2.01
CA LYS A 121 -8.23 19.69 2.02
C LYS A 121 -8.99 19.06 0.85
N PHE A 122 -8.43 19.12 -0.35
CA PHE A 122 -9.03 18.50 -1.53
C PHE A 122 -8.82 16.99 -1.55
N LEU A 123 -7.66 16.49 -1.11
CA LEU A 123 -7.38 15.06 -1.08
C LEU A 123 -8.28 14.32 -0.08
N HIS A 124 -8.43 14.84 1.15
CA HIS A 124 -9.30 14.24 2.18
C HIS A 124 -10.78 14.26 1.80
N ARG A 125 -11.19 15.24 1.01
CA ARG A 125 -12.56 15.32 0.50
C ARG A 125 -12.84 14.31 -0.63
N SER A 126 -11.81 13.89 -1.32
CA SER A 126 -11.91 12.93 -2.43
C SER A 126 -12.10 11.50 -1.97
N ASN A 127 -12.29 10.59 -2.91
CA ASN A 127 -12.36 9.15 -2.66
C ASN A 127 -10.98 8.46 -2.55
N PHE A 128 -9.90 9.22 -2.38
CA PHE A 128 -8.53 8.70 -2.36
C PHE A 128 -8.34 7.55 -1.36
N GLN A 129 -8.81 7.74 -0.12
CA GLN A 129 -8.57 6.78 0.96
C GLN A 129 -9.21 5.41 0.70
N LEU A 130 -10.37 5.39 0.04
CA LEU A 130 -11.04 4.14 -0.34
C LEU A 130 -10.26 3.43 -1.44
N VAL A 131 -9.91 4.18 -2.49
CA VAL A 131 -9.27 3.62 -3.68
C VAL A 131 -7.83 3.18 -3.43
N VAL A 132 -7.09 3.90 -2.57
CA VAL A 132 -5.71 3.54 -2.26
C VAL A 132 -5.63 2.16 -1.60
N HIS A 133 -6.55 1.85 -0.68
CA HIS A 133 -6.60 0.53 -0.05
C HIS A 133 -6.83 -0.58 -1.08
N GLU A 134 -7.81 -0.40 -1.98
CA GLU A 134 -8.08 -1.37 -3.06
C GLU A 134 -6.85 -1.62 -3.95
N CYS A 135 -6.11 -0.56 -4.26
CA CYS A 135 -4.92 -0.67 -5.09
C CYS A 135 -3.75 -1.35 -4.35
N PHE A 136 -3.63 -1.16 -3.02
CA PHE A 136 -2.61 -1.85 -2.22
C PHE A 136 -2.92 -3.33 -2.05
N MET A 137 -4.19 -3.75 -2.07
CA MET A 137 -4.56 -5.16 -2.13
C MET A 137 -3.98 -5.85 -3.38
N ASP A 138 -4.01 -5.17 -4.54
CA ASP A 138 -3.38 -5.69 -5.76
C ASP A 138 -1.85 -5.61 -5.69
N ALA A 139 -1.30 -4.55 -5.09
CA ALA A 139 0.13 -4.40 -4.88
C ALA A 139 0.72 -5.45 -3.94
N ALA A 140 -0.07 -5.96 -2.97
CA ALA A 140 0.31 -7.09 -2.12
C ALA A 140 0.61 -8.36 -2.93
N VAL A 141 -0.05 -8.53 -4.07
CA VAL A 141 0.22 -9.62 -5.01
C VAL A 141 1.32 -9.25 -5.97
N SER A 142 1.21 -8.10 -6.67
CA SER A 142 2.16 -7.74 -7.73
C SER A 142 2.34 -6.23 -7.87
N THR A 143 1.53 -5.59 -8.72
CA THR A 143 1.62 -4.19 -9.11
C THR A 143 0.27 -3.53 -8.87
N GLY A 144 0.24 -2.46 -8.09
CA GLY A 144 -0.94 -1.63 -7.93
C GLY A 144 -1.08 -0.65 -9.10
N PHE A 145 -2.31 -0.43 -9.54
CA PHE A 145 -2.63 0.53 -10.60
C PHE A 145 -3.78 1.44 -10.19
N MET A 146 -3.55 2.73 -10.26
CA MET A 146 -4.55 3.77 -9.99
C MET A 146 -4.66 4.71 -11.17
N THR A 147 -5.87 5.17 -11.47
CA THR A 147 -6.09 6.29 -12.39
C THR A 147 -6.53 7.51 -11.62
N VAL A 148 -5.93 8.65 -11.93
CA VAL A 148 -6.27 9.95 -11.34
C VAL A 148 -6.92 10.81 -12.41
N ASN A 149 -8.24 10.93 -12.32
CA ASN A 149 -9.06 11.70 -13.24
C ASN A 149 -9.39 13.07 -12.66
N GLU A 150 -9.69 13.99 -13.57
CA GLU A 150 -10.20 15.30 -13.22
C GLU A 150 -11.67 15.22 -12.81
N GLY A 151 -12.01 15.70 -11.62
CA GLY A 151 -13.37 15.76 -11.13
C GLY A 151 -14.22 16.81 -11.87
N ALA A 152 -15.54 16.67 -11.81
CA ALA A 152 -16.45 17.56 -12.53
C ALA A 152 -16.47 18.99 -11.97
N THR A 153 -16.24 19.18 -10.67
CA THR A 153 -16.35 20.47 -9.99
C THR A 153 -15.00 20.99 -9.50
N LYS A 154 -14.93 22.30 -9.23
CA LYS A 154 -13.77 22.89 -8.53
C LYS A 154 -13.71 22.49 -7.07
N GLN A 155 -14.83 22.10 -6.48
CA GLN A 155 -14.90 21.69 -5.07
C GLN A 155 -14.34 20.28 -4.88
N ASP A 156 -14.57 19.38 -5.86
CA ASP A 156 -14.08 18.01 -5.90
C ASP A 156 -13.22 17.84 -7.15
N PRO A 157 -11.95 18.31 -7.10
CA PRO A 157 -11.10 18.36 -8.29
C PRO A 157 -10.55 16.99 -8.70
N PHE A 158 -10.57 16.00 -7.80
CA PHE A 158 -9.98 14.69 -8.00
C PHE A 158 -11.02 13.58 -7.97
N VAL A 159 -10.86 12.62 -8.87
CA VAL A 159 -11.56 11.33 -8.86
C VAL A 159 -10.52 10.23 -9.06
N PHE A 160 -10.37 9.39 -8.06
CA PHE A 160 -9.46 8.24 -8.09
C PHE A 160 -10.23 6.99 -8.49
N VAL A 161 -9.57 6.13 -9.26
CA VAL A 161 -10.16 4.85 -9.71
C VAL A 161 -9.12 3.75 -9.57
N SER A 162 -9.48 2.67 -8.88
CA SER A 162 -8.68 1.45 -8.85
C SER A 162 -8.85 0.70 -10.16
N ASN A 163 -7.75 0.25 -10.74
CA ASN A 163 -7.77 -0.50 -11.98
C ASN A 163 -7.55 -1.98 -11.69
N PRO A 164 -8.53 -2.84 -12.01
CA PRO A 164 -8.36 -4.27 -11.87
C PRO A 164 -7.14 -4.78 -12.66
N PRO A 165 -6.33 -5.67 -12.06
CA PRO A 165 -5.06 -6.07 -12.68
C PRO A 165 -5.21 -6.90 -13.94
N ASP A 166 -6.39 -7.46 -14.23
CA ASP A 166 -6.66 -8.23 -15.46
C ASP A 166 -6.82 -7.35 -16.69
N CYS A 167 -7.25 -6.10 -16.53
CA CYS A 167 -7.60 -5.20 -17.64
C CYS A 167 -6.52 -4.15 -17.97
N ILE A 168 -5.45 -4.04 -17.17
CA ILE A 168 -4.41 -3.03 -17.39
C ILE A 168 -3.05 -3.69 -17.63
N TYR A 169 -2.33 -3.22 -18.63
CA TYR A 169 -0.97 -3.65 -18.97
C TYR A 169 -0.04 -2.46 -18.89
N ALA A 170 1.23 -2.69 -18.57
CA ALA A 170 2.22 -1.64 -18.49
C ALA A 170 3.53 -2.07 -19.16
N ASP A 171 4.22 -1.11 -19.73
CA ASP A 171 5.58 -1.28 -20.27
C ASP A 171 6.55 -0.36 -19.52
N GLU A 172 7.75 -0.86 -19.32
CA GLU A 172 8.87 -0.09 -18.77
C GLU A 172 9.61 0.66 -19.85
N GLY A 173 9.99 1.87 -19.52
CA GLY A 173 10.97 2.64 -20.28
C GLY A 173 12.42 2.23 -20.02
N PRO A 174 13.37 2.89 -20.69
CA PRO A 174 14.79 2.56 -20.63
C PRO A 174 15.40 2.65 -19.23
N TYR A 175 14.75 3.38 -18.32
CA TYR A 175 15.25 3.60 -16.95
C TYR A 175 14.49 2.76 -15.88
N GLY A 176 13.71 1.75 -16.30
CA GLY A 176 13.00 0.85 -15.38
C GLY A 176 11.81 1.46 -14.68
N VAL A 177 11.31 2.60 -15.16
CA VAL A 177 10.07 3.26 -14.73
C VAL A 177 8.99 2.98 -15.76
N PHE A 178 7.73 2.87 -15.35
CA PHE A 178 6.63 2.72 -16.28
C PHE A 178 6.50 3.96 -17.16
N ASP A 179 6.51 3.76 -18.48
CA ASP A 179 6.37 4.81 -19.49
C ASP A 179 5.19 4.59 -20.44
N ALA A 180 4.52 3.46 -20.35
CA ALA A 180 3.30 3.21 -21.10
C ALA A 180 2.32 2.34 -20.30
N TYR A 181 1.04 2.68 -20.44
CA TYR A 181 -0.09 1.99 -19.83
C TYR A 181 -1.14 1.72 -20.89
N TYR A 182 -1.73 0.53 -20.86
CA TYR A 182 -2.76 0.08 -21.77
C TYR A 182 -3.89 -0.50 -20.95
N ARG A 183 -5.09 0.03 -21.11
CA ARG A 183 -6.30 -0.46 -20.44
C ARG A 183 -7.32 -0.88 -21.47
N ASP A 184 -7.86 -2.07 -21.31
CA ASP A 184 -8.87 -2.59 -22.21
C ASP A 184 -10.26 -2.38 -21.59
N TRP A 185 -11.15 -1.82 -22.37
CA TRP A 185 -12.57 -1.70 -22.09
C TRP A 185 -13.32 -2.60 -23.07
N VAL A 186 -13.82 -3.73 -22.60
CA VAL A 186 -14.59 -4.66 -23.43
C VAL A 186 -16.06 -4.56 -23.05
N ARG A 187 -16.92 -4.46 -24.04
CA ARG A 187 -18.38 -4.34 -23.85
C ARG A 187 -18.77 -3.15 -22.97
N LEU A 188 -18.16 -2.00 -23.18
CA LEU A 188 -18.51 -0.76 -22.51
C LEU A 188 -19.78 -0.18 -23.16
N PRO A 189 -20.83 0.19 -22.39
CA PRO A 189 -21.97 0.91 -22.95
C PRO A 189 -21.55 2.24 -23.56
N TRP A 190 -22.12 2.58 -24.73
CA TRP A 190 -21.75 3.79 -25.45
C TRP A 190 -21.97 5.06 -24.64
N ASP A 191 -23.08 5.14 -23.89
CA ASP A 191 -23.36 6.26 -22.99
C ASP A 191 -22.27 6.46 -21.95
N THR A 192 -21.85 5.38 -21.30
CA THR A 192 -20.76 5.43 -20.33
C THR A 192 -19.47 5.92 -20.98
N ALA A 193 -19.18 5.45 -22.19
CA ALA A 193 -18.00 5.90 -22.93
C ALA A 193 -18.04 7.41 -23.25
N ARG A 194 -19.21 7.96 -23.62
CA ARG A 194 -19.38 9.39 -23.87
C ARG A 194 -19.19 10.25 -22.63
N VAL A 195 -19.62 9.77 -21.48
CA VAL A 195 -19.41 10.44 -20.19
C VAL A 195 -17.93 10.44 -19.82
N MET A 196 -17.24 9.30 -20.05
CA MET A 196 -15.82 9.17 -19.74
C MET A 196 -14.93 10.01 -20.65
N TRP A 197 -15.26 10.08 -21.93
CA TRP A 197 -14.51 10.84 -22.94
C TRP A 197 -15.42 11.82 -23.67
N PRO A 198 -15.51 13.07 -23.21
CA PRO A 198 -16.23 14.12 -23.94
C PRO A 198 -15.68 14.28 -25.35
N ASN A 199 -16.55 14.39 -26.32
CA ASN A 199 -16.22 14.47 -27.77
C ASN A 199 -15.58 13.18 -28.34
N LEU A 200 -15.96 12.01 -27.82
CA LEU A 200 -15.57 10.72 -28.39
C LEU A 200 -16.07 10.59 -29.83
N ILE A 201 -15.14 10.32 -30.76
CA ILE A 201 -15.47 10.09 -32.15
C ILE A 201 -16.12 8.72 -32.30
N LYS A 202 -17.29 8.67 -32.92
CA LYS A 202 -18.05 7.45 -33.17
C LYS A 202 -17.32 6.56 -34.19
N PRO A 203 -17.13 5.27 -33.90
CA PRO A 203 -16.54 4.33 -34.86
C PRO A 203 -17.39 4.17 -36.10
N THR A 204 -16.77 3.96 -37.27
CA THR A 204 -17.43 3.89 -38.57
C THR A 204 -18.43 2.76 -38.74
N ASN A 205 -18.34 1.72 -37.91
CA ASN A 205 -19.28 0.57 -37.93
C ASN A 205 -20.53 0.79 -37.05
N MET A 206 -20.63 1.91 -36.33
CA MET A 206 -21.84 2.24 -35.58
C MET A 206 -22.78 3.13 -36.38
N THR A 207 -24.06 2.78 -36.45
CA THR A 207 -25.10 3.60 -37.06
C THR A 207 -25.27 4.93 -36.29
N GLU A 208 -25.71 5.99 -37.01
CA GLU A 208 -25.89 7.32 -36.39
C GLU A 208 -26.91 7.31 -35.24
N ASN A 209 -27.89 6.42 -35.30
CA ASN A 209 -28.94 6.23 -34.30
C ASN A 209 -28.67 4.98 -33.43
N ALA A 210 -27.41 4.67 -33.15
CA ALA A 210 -27.12 3.56 -32.23
C ALA A 210 -27.73 3.88 -30.85
N ASP A 211 -28.59 2.97 -30.38
CA ASP A 211 -29.17 3.02 -29.06
C ASP A 211 -28.09 3.07 -28.02
N ASP A 212 -28.36 3.71 -26.88
CA ASP A 212 -27.42 3.93 -25.81
C ASP A 212 -26.91 2.60 -25.18
N GLU A 213 -27.63 1.49 -25.44
CA GLU A 213 -27.26 0.13 -25.00
C GLU A 213 -26.19 -0.54 -25.87
N VAL A 214 -25.72 0.08 -26.97
CA VAL A 214 -24.68 -0.54 -27.79
C VAL A 214 -23.38 -0.68 -27.02
N LEU A 215 -22.92 -1.93 -26.92
CA LEU A 215 -21.69 -2.29 -26.26
C LEU A 215 -20.50 -2.19 -27.22
N ILE A 216 -19.50 -1.41 -26.86
CA ILE A 216 -18.28 -1.22 -27.67
C ILE A 216 -17.04 -1.70 -26.93
N THR A 217 -16.01 -2.03 -27.69
CA THR A 217 -14.67 -2.32 -27.16
C THR A 217 -13.75 -1.16 -27.46
N LEU A 218 -13.09 -0.62 -26.44
CA LEU A 218 -12.15 0.49 -26.58
C LEU A 218 -10.84 0.15 -25.87
N TYR A 219 -9.73 0.54 -26.47
CA TYR A 219 -8.42 0.45 -25.87
C TYR A 219 -7.95 1.85 -25.48
N GLU A 220 -7.74 2.05 -24.21
CA GLU A 220 -7.22 3.27 -23.61
C GLU A 220 -5.71 3.13 -23.46
N ILE A 221 -4.96 4.02 -24.08
CA ILE A 221 -3.50 3.96 -24.17
C ILE A 221 -2.92 5.28 -23.72
N LEU A 222 -2.03 5.22 -22.74
CA LEU A 222 -1.24 6.35 -22.29
C LEU A 222 0.24 6.00 -22.40
N TYR A 223 1.01 6.82 -23.10
CA TYR A 223 2.44 6.60 -23.24
C TYR A 223 3.23 7.91 -23.19
N ARG A 224 4.48 7.78 -22.72
CA ARG A 224 5.41 8.89 -22.66
C ARG A 224 6.02 9.14 -24.04
N ASP A 225 6.08 10.41 -24.45
CA ASP A 225 6.79 10.86 -25.63
C ASP A 225 8.22 11.27 -25.24
N HIS A 226 9.20 10.46 -25.61
CA HIS A 226 10.60 10.71 -25.30
C HIS A 226 11.24 11.80 -26.15
N ASP A 227 10.61 12.23 -27.24
CA ASP A 227 11.07 13.36 -28.06
C ASP A 227 10.90 14.70 -27.30
N VAL A 228 9.98 14.75 -26.35
CA VAL A 228 9.83 15.88 -25.43
C VAL A 228 10.85 15.74 -24.30
N LYS A 229 12.00 16.41 -24.43
CA LYS A 229 13.13 16.29 -23.49
C LYS A 229 12.80 16.70 -22.07
N ASP A 230 11.85 17.60 -21.88
CA ASP A 230 11.39 18.06 -20.58
C ASP A 230 10.11 17.31 -20.19
N GLY A 231 10.24 16.35 -19.27
CA GLY A 231 9.16 15.45 -18.87
C GLY A 231 7.95 16.13 -18.24
N ASN A 232 8.04 17.43 -17.92
CA ASN A 232 6.96 18.20 -17.31
C ASN A 232 6.34 19.24 -18.26
N LYS A 233 6.66 19.20 -19.56
CA LYS A 233 6.03 20.06 -20.57
C LYS A 233 4.70 19.48 -21.05
N PRO A 234 3.77 20.34 -21.48
CA PRO A 234 2.57 19.88 -22.18
C PRO A 234 2.95 18.97 -23.36
N GLY A 235 2.30 17.80 -23.46
CA GLY A 235 2.58 16.82 -24.51
C GLY A 235 3.63 15.75 -24.14
N ALA A 236 4.19 15.77 -22.95
CA ALA A 236 5.11 14.71 -22.47
C ALA A 236 4.40 13.33 -22.39
N TRP A 237 3.11 13.33 -22.13
CA TRP A 237 2.28 12.14 -22.10
C TRP A 237 1.19 12.22 -23.14
N LYS A 238 1.07 11.19 -23.99
CA LYS A 238 0.06 11.08 -25.03
C LYS A 238 -1.02 10.09 -24.63
N TYR A 239 -2.24 10.59 -24.51
CA TYR A 239 -3.41 9.80 -24.18
C TYR A 239 -4.24 9.55 -25.43
N ARG A 240 -4.53 8.29 -25.73
CA ARG A 240 -5.23 7.85 -26.96
C ARG A 240 -6.27 6.80 -26.60
N VAL A 241 -7.45 6.91 -27.19
CA VAL A 241 -8.51 5.89 -27.11
C VAL A 241 -8.77 5.38 -28.52
N ILE A 242 -8.68 4.07 -28.70
CA ILE A 242 -8.72 3.42 -30.01
C ILE A 242 -9.83 2.37 -30.00
N HIS A 243 -10.62 2.33 -31.06
CA HIS A 243 -11.50 1.22 -31.35
C HIS A 243 -10.72 0.17 -32.16
N PRO A 244 -10.53 -1.09 -31.63
CA PRO A 244 -9.62 -2.05 -32.23
C PRO A 244 -10.06 -2.56 -33.60
N ASP A 245 -11.37 -2.82 -33.78
CA ASP A 245 -11.89 -3.46 -34.99
C ASP A 245 -11.83 -2.53 -36.21
N THR A 246 -12.21 -1.28 -36.05
CA THR A 246 -12.17 -0.27 -37.13
C THR A 246 -10.83 0.46 -37.20
N ARG A 247 -9.92 0.22 -36.25
CA ARG A 247 -8.66 0.93 -36.11
C ARG A 247 -8.82 2.45 -36.08
N THR A 248 -9.93 2.91 -35.52
CA THR A 248 -10.25 4.33 -35.45
C THR A 248 -9.71 4.92 -34.17
N LEU A 249 -9.02 6.06 -34.26
CA LEU A 249 -8.63 6.88 -33.12
C LEU A 249 -9.85 7.67 -32.66
N CYS A 250 -10.51 7.22 -31.58
CA CYS A 250 -11.77 7.80 -31.10
C CYS A 250 -11.54 9.04 -30.21
N TYR A 251 -10.42 9.08 -29.47
CA TYR A 251 -10.12 10.23 -28.62
C TYR A 251 -8.61 10.44 -28.51
N LYS A 252 -8.18 11.69 -28.43
CA LYS A 252 -6.79 12.08 -28.22
C LYS A 252 -6.69 13.25 -27.25
N ARG A 253 -5.71 13.17 -26.35
CA ARG A 253 -5.33 14.25 -25.44
C ARG A 253 -3.84 14.16 -25.17
N ASP A 254 -3.20 15.29 -25.03
CA ASP A 254 -1.79 15.38 -24.69
C ASP A 254 -1.68 16.02 -23.31
N ASP A 255 -1.18 15.26 -22.35
CA ASP A 255 -1.09 15.64 -20.94
C ASP A 255 0.35 15.99 -20.57
N ARG A 256 0.49 16.76 -19.51
CA ARG A 256 1.79 17.08 -18.88
C ARG A 256 2.26 15.93 -17.97
N THR A 257 1.33 15.29 -17.29
CA THR A 257 1.56 14.27 -16.29
C THR A 257 0.78 13.00 -16.63
N SER A 258 1.23 11.85 -16.13
CA SER A 258 0.52 10.59 -16.31
C SER A 258 -0.80 10.58 -15.54
N ALA A 259 -1.89 10.17 -16.22
CA ALA A 259 -3.16 9.90 -15.58
C ALA A 259 -3.19 8.51 -14.88
N PHE A 260 -2.40 7.56 -15.39
CA PHE A 260 -2.21 6.26 -14.77
C PHE A 260 -0.97 6.26 -13.90
N ILE A 261 -1.09 5.66 -12.74
CA ILE A 261 -0.02 5.49 -11.78
C ILE A 261 0.08 4.01 -11.48
N GLY A 262 1.23 3.42 -11.79
CA GLY A 262 1.55 2.03 -11.47
C GLY A 262 2.74 1.98 -10.53
N TRP A 263 2.69 1.14 -9.51
CA TRP A 263 3.79 0.98 -8.56
C TRP A 263 3.99 -0.46 -8.14
N ARG A 264 5.19 -0.77 -7.73
CA ARG A 264 5.63 -2.08 -7.31
C ARG A 264 6.18 -2.03 -5.89
N VAL A 265 5.86 -3.02 -5.08
CA VAL A 265 6.44 -3.19 -3.74
C VAL A 265 7.89 -3.66 -3.87
N LYS A 266 8.11 -4.71 -4.66
CA LYS A 266 9.42 -5.30 -4.93
C LYS A 266 9.56 -5.57 -6.42
N LYS A 267 10.73 -5.32 -6.97
CA LYS A 267 11.04 -5.57 -8.38
C LYS A 267 12.33 -6.38 -8.50
N LEU A 268 12.31 -7.39 -9.33
CA LEU A 268 13.53 -8.08 -9.77
C LEU A 268 14.04 -7.46 -11.09
N ALA A 269 15.35 -7.49 -11.28
CA ALA A 269 15.95 -6.99 -12.51
C ALA A 269 15.45 -7.78 -13.72
N GLY A 270 15.04 -7.08 -14.79
CA GLY A 270 14.50 -7.69 -16.00
C GLY A 270 13.01 -8.00 -15.97
N GLU A 271 12.32 -7.84 -14.84
CA GLU A 271 10.88 -8.04 -14.73
C GLU A 271 10.14 -6.70 -14.83
N THR A 272 9.06 -6.64 -15.59
CA THR A 272 8.22 -5.45 -15.74
C THR A 272 7.29 -5.29 -14.54
N TYR A 273 6.64 -6.39 -14.11
CA TYR A 273 5.71 -6.38 -12.99
C TYR A 273 6.43 -6.63 -11.67
N GLY A 274 5.85 -6.10 -10.59
CA GLY A 274 6.38 -6.29 -9.25
C GLY A 274 6.05 -7.67 -8.68
N ARG A 275 6.78 -8.03 -7.63
CA ARG A 275 6.46 -9.17 -6.75
C ARG A 275 6.04 -8.61 -5.41
N GLY A 276 4.80 -8.90 -5.02
CA GLY A 276 4.30 -8.52 -3.70
C GLY A 276 4.63 -9.59 -2.66
N PRO A 277 4.49 -9.26 -1.37
CA PRO A 277 4.76 -10.21 -0.28
C PRO A 277 3.87 -11.46 -0.33
N ALA A 278 2.62 -11.32 -0.76
CA ALA A 278 1.71 -12.46 -0.94
C ALA A 278 2.23 -13.47 -1.98
N MET A 279 2.94 -12.99 -3.02
CA MET A 279 3.54 -13.85 -4.02
C MET A 279 4.75 -14.63 -3.46
N ASP A 280 5.50 -14.04 -2.54
CA ASP A 280 6.59 -14.73 -1.87
C ASP A 280 6.06 -15.80 -0.88
N ALA A 281 4.91 -15.57 -0.26
CA ALA A 281 4.27 -16.49 0.69
C ALA A 281 3.41 -17.59 0.05
N VAL A 282 3.10 -17.49 -1.26
CA VAL A 282 2.14 -18.37 -1.94
C VAL A 282 2.53 -19.86 -1.89
N ALA A 283 3.82 -20.18 -1.87
CA ALA A 283 4.31 -21.54 -1.81
C ALA A 283 3.93 -22.21 -0.47
N ALA A 284 4.20 -21.51 0.65
CA ALA A 284 3.82 -21.98 1.98
C ALA A 284 2.29 -22.11 2.12
N ALA A 285 1.54 -21.10 1.67
CA ALA A 285 0.08 -21.11 1.70
C ALA A 285 -0.51 -22.26 0.88
N GLY A 286 0.05 -22.54 -0.31
CA GLY A 286 -0.38 -23.68 -1.12
C GLY A 286 -0.14 -25.02 -0.43
N THR A 287 0.98 -25.18 0.27
CA THR A 287 1.30 -26.38 1.04
C THR A 287 0.34 -26.56 2.20
N ILE A 288 0.06 -25.50 2.97
CA ILE A 288 -0.91 -25.54 4.08
C ILE A 288 -2.30 -25.92 3.56
N ASN A 289 -2.75 -25.27 2.50
CA ASN A 289 -4.08 -25.51 1.93
C ASN A 289 -4.25 -26.96 1.50
N GLN A 290 -3.23 -27.55 0.86
CA GLN A 290 -3.25 -28.97 0.47
C GLN A 290 -3.21 -29.89 1.69
N ALA A 291 -2.35 -29.60 2.67
CA ALA A 291 -2.23 -30.41 3.88
C ALA A 291 -3.54 -30.44 4.69
N LEU A 292 -4.21 -29.27 4.82
CA LEU A 292 -5.53 -29.19 5.47
C LEU A 292 -6.61 -29.96 4.70
N TYR A 293 -6.59 -29.89 3.38
CA TYR A 293 -7.50 -30.72 2.56
C TYR A 293 -7.29 -32.20 2.84
N ASP A 294 -6.05 -32.68 2.81
CA ASP A 294 -5.70 -34.09 3.07
C ASP A 294 -6.08 -34.50 4.50
N GLU A 295 -5.93 -33.59 5.48
CA GLU A 295 -6.36 -33.83 6.86
C GLU A 295 -7.87 -33.95 7.00
N ILE A 296 -8.64 -33.09 6.34
CA ILE A 296 -10.11 -33.15 6.29
C ILE A 296 -10.56 -34.46 5.65
N VAL A 297 -9.93 -34.89 4.54
CA VAL A 297 -10.19 -36.16 3.90
C VAL A 297 -9.88 -37.32 4.84
N SER A 298 -8.73 -37.30 5.52
CA SER A 298 -8.35 -38.29 6.52
C SER A 298 -9.32 -38.35 7.70
N ALA A 299 -9.78 -37.21 8.17
CA ALA A 299 -10.80 -37.12 9.23
C ALA A 299 -12.14 -37.72 8.78
N ASN A 300 -12.55 -37.49 7.52
CA ASN A 300 -13.74 -38.10 6.94
C ASN A 300 -13.61 -39.62 6.88
N PHE A 301 -12.44 -40.17 6.48
CA PHE A 301 -12.19 -41.61 6.51
C PHE A 301 -12.21 -42.21 7.92
N ARG A 302 -11.82 -41.42 8.94
CA ARG A 302 -11.94 -41.89 10.35
C ARG A 302 -13.38 -41.85 10.83
N ALA A 303 -14.14 -40.82 10.46
CA ALA A 303 -15.55 -40.70 10.83
C ALA A 303 -16.44 -41.71 10.09
N LEU A 304 -16.13 -41.99 8.82
CA LEU A 304 -16.82 -42.92 7.94
C LEU A 304 -15.80 -43.91 7.36
N PRO A 305 -15.28 -44.87 8.17
CA PRO A 305 -14.23 -45.76 7.71
C PRO A 305 -14.72 -46.67 6.61
N MET A 306 -13.84 -47.02 5.69
CA MET A 306 -14.07 -48.13 4.77
C MET A 306 -14.00 -49.42 5.58
N TYR A 307 -14.87 -50.36 5.24
CA TYR A 307 -14.91 -51.65 5.90
C TYR A 307 -14.47 -52.71 4.92
N MET A 308 -13.67 -53.64 5.39
CA MET A 308 -13.35 -54.88 4.69
C MET A 308 -14.26 -55.97 5.22
N GLY A 309 -14.95 -56.65 4.34
CA GLY A 309 -15.75 -57.82 4.65
C GLY A 309 -15.15 -59.07 4.05
N PHE A 310 -15.27 -60.23 4.74
CA PHE A 310 -14.86 -61.51 4.19
C PHE A 310 -15.91 -61.99 3.19
N GLU A 311 -15.47 -62.47 2.02
CA GLU A 311 -16.31 -63.04 0.99
C GLU A 311 -16.49 -64.58 1.25
N ASP A 312 -17.15 -64.89 2.37
CA ASP A 312 -17.37 -66.26 2.83
C ASP A 312 -18.80 -66.80 2.53
N GLY A 313 -19.58 -66.01 1.79
CA GLY A 313 -20.97 -66.34 1.45
C GLY A 313 -21.98 -66.12 2.59
N VAL A 314 -21.54 -65.76 3.78
CA VAL A 314 -22.41 -65.51 4.93
C VAL A 314 -22.75 -63.99 5.00
N PHE A 315 -21.83 -63.14 4.60
CA PHE A 315 -22.01 -61.69 4.56
C PHE A 315 -22.30 -61.22 3.14
N ASN A 316 -23.48 -60.63 2.90
CA ASN A 316 -23.81 -60.01 1.62
C ASN A 316 -23.74 -58.51 1.71
N PRO A 317 -22.72 -57.87 1.11
CA PRO A 317 -22.51 -56.43 1.19
C PRO A 317 -23.63 -55.59 0.53
N ASN A 318 -24.40 -56.18 -0.40
CA ASN A 318 -25.47 -55.47 -1.10
C ASN A 318 -26.74 -55.28 -0.25
N ASN A 319 -26.90 -56.05 0.81
CA ASN A 319 -28.04 -55.92 1.73
C ASN A 319 -27.73 -55.10 2.96
N PHE A 320 -26.52 -54.53 3.03
CA PHE A 320 -26.05 -53.83 4.20
C PHE A 320 -26.14 -52.29 4.00
N LYS A 321 -26.89 -51.64 4.89
CA LYS A 321 -26.95 -50.18 4.94
C LYS A 321 -26.32 -49.71 6.26
N MET A 322 -25.26 -48.89 6.17
CA MET A 322 -24.65 -48.23 7.34
C MET A 322 -25.53 -47.08 7.78
N ILE A 323 -26.43 -47.34 8.71
CA ILE A 323 -27.25 -46.32 9.34
C ILE A 323 -26.90 -46.28 10.82
N PRO A 324 -26.63 -45.11 11.44
CA PRO A 324 -26.41 -45.01 12.86
C PRO A 324 -27.55 -45.66 13.67
N ASN A 325 -27.23 -46.30 14.78
CA ASN A 325 -28.16 -47.03 15.65
C ASN A 325 -28.82 -48.28 15.02
N THR A 326 -28.25 -48.88 13.99
CA THR A 326 -28.74 -50.16 13.43
C THR A 326 -28.07 -51.31 14.14
N ILE A 327 -28.84 -52.29 14.61
CA ILE A 327 -28.34 -53.53 15.19
C ILE A 327 -28.02 -54.49 14.05
N LEU A 328 -26.74 -54.87 13.94
CA LEU A 328 -26.26 -55.83 12.95
C LEU A 328 -26.10 -57.20 13.59
N ALA A 329 -26.87 -58.15 13.15
CA ALA A 329 -26.71 -59.53 13.57
C ALA A 329 -25.63 -60.19 12.70
N CYS A 330 -24.42 -60.35 13.22
CA CYS A 330 -23.30 -61.05 12.56
C CYS A 330 -22.79 -62.17 13.45
N ALA A 331 -22.42 -63.28 12.85
CA ALA A 331 -21.70 -64.37 13.53
C ALA A 331 -20.18 -64.15 13.36
N PRO A 332 -19.37 -64.41 14.37
CA PRO A 332 -17.90 -64.37 14.23
C PRO A 332 -17.48 -65.52 13.29
N THR A 333 -16.39 -65.29 12.51
CA THR A 333 -15.77 -66.33 11.68
C THR A 333 -15.19 -67.45 12.54
N ALA A 334 -14.87 -68.58 11.93
CA ALA A 334 -14.29 -69.76 12.61
C ALA A 334 -12.98 -69.44 13.34
N SER A 335 -12.29 -68.32 13.01
CA SER A 335 -11.10 -67.76 13.67
C SER A 335 -11.41 -66.77 14.79
N GLY A 336 -12.69 -66.54 15.13
CA GLY A 336 -13.11 -65.60 16.18
C GLY A 336 -13.04 -64.13 15.78
N THR A 337 -12.73 -63.79 14.53
CA THR A 337 -12.71 -62.44 13.99
C THR A 337 -14.11 -62.06 13.47
N TRP A 338 -14.44 -60.76 13.59
CA TRP A 338 -15.69 -60.24 13.06
C TRP A 338 -15.62 -60.17 11.52
N PRO A 339 -16.72 -60.51 10.81
CA PRO A 339 -16.74 -60.51 9.33
C PRO A 339 -16.55 -59.13 8.70
N LEU A 340 -16.70 -58.06 9.48
CA LEU A 340 -16.53 -56.68 9.04
C LEU A 340 -15.46 -56.01 9.90
N THR A 341 -14.38 -55.58 9.27
CA THR A 341 -13.28 -54.87 9.96
C THR A 341 -13.06 -53.51 9.30
N ALA A 342 -13.01 -52.45 10.12
CA ALA A 342 -12.68 -51.14 9.62
C ALA A 342 -11.23 -51.08 9.14
N VAL A 343 -10.99 -50.52 7.98
CA VAL A 343 -9.63 -50.26 7.49
C VAL A 343 -9.00 -49.18 8.40
N PRO A 344 -7.86 -49.48 9.05
CA PRO A 344 -7.23 -48.49 9.92
C PRO A 344 -6.80 -47.27 9.12
N ALA A 345 -7.23 -46.09 9.54
CA ALA A 345 -6.77 -44.83 8.95
C ALA A 345 -5.31 -44.63 9.34
N ALA A 346 -4.42 -44.48 8.34
CA ALA A 346 -3.02 -44.15 8.55
C ALA A 346 -2.84 -42.64 8.64
N GLY A 347 -1.98 -42.18 9.53
CA GLY A 347 -1.57 -40.78 9.65
C GLY A 347 -1.56 -40.29 11.09
N ASP A 348 -0.51 -39.53 11.44
CA ASP A 348 -0.35 -38.87 12.74
C ASP A 348 -0.74 -37.40 12.65
N ILE A 349 -1.87 -37.03 13.24
CA ILE A 349 -2.42 -35.66 13.24
C ILE A 349 -1.50 -34.70 14.02
N GLN A 350 -0.77 -35.14 15.03
CA GLN A 350 0.04 -34.25 15.87
C GLN A 350 1.23 -33.65 15.11
N TRP A 351 1.90 -34.45 14.27
CA TRP A 351 2.98 -33.98 13.39
C TRP A 351 2.47 -33.01 12.33
N SER A 352 1.31 -33.28 11.77
CA SER A 352 0.66 -32.39 10.80
C SER A 352 0.40 -31.01 11.39
N MET A 353 -0.18 -30.93 12.58
CA MET A 353 -0.47 -29.65 13.25
C MET A 353 0.79 -28.82 13.56
N LEU A 354 1.89 -29.45 13.94
CA LEU A 354 3.14 -28.75 14.24
C LEU A 354 3.72 -28.10 12.98
N ILE A 355 3.76 -28.84 11.87
CA ILE A 355 4.24 -28.34 10.57
C ILE A 355 3.33 -27.20 10.05
N LEU A 356 2.01 -27.35 10.21
CA LEU A 356 1.05 -26.34 9.77
C LEU A 356 1.25 -25.01 10.54
N ASN A 357 1.48 -25.07 11.85
CA ASN A 357 1.73 -23.88 12.64
C ASN A 357 3.06 -23.20 12.24
N GLU A 358 4.13 -23.96 12.01
CA GLU A 358 5.39 -23.42 11.52
C GLU A 358 5.25 -22.73 10.17
N LEU A 359 4.49 -23.32 9.24
CA LEU A 359 4.22 -22.71 7.93
C LEU A 359 3.35 -21.44 8.05
N ARG A 360 2.38 -21.39 8.98
CA ARG A 360 1.60 -20.18 9.27
C ARG A 360 2.49 -19.06 9.82
N ASP A 361 3.39 -19.40 10.71
CA ASP A 361 4.37 -18.45 11.25
C ASP A 361 5.31 -17.93 10.13
N GLN A 362 5.71 -18.80 9.20
CA GLN A 362 6.47 -18.37 8.02
C GLN A 362 5.69 -17.38 7.14
N ILE A 363 4.39 -17.62 6.89
CA ILE A 363 3.55 -16.69 6.14
C ILE A 363 3.51 -15.33 6.85
N ASN A 364 3.23 -15.31 8.15
CA ASN A 364 3.17 -14.08 8.94
C ASN A 364 4.52 -13.34 8.95
N ASN A 365 5.64 -14.07 9.02
CA ASN A 365 6.98 -13.48 8.93
C ASN A 365 7.25 -12.84 7.56
N ILE A 366 6.89 -13.52 6.46
CA ILE A 366 7.06 -13.01 5.09
C ILE A 366 6.18 -11.77 4.85
N MET A 367 4.96 -11.80 5.36
CA MET A 367 4.01 -10.70 5.25
C MET A 367 4.29 -9.56 6.24
N HIS A 368 5.22 -9.75 7.20
CA HIS A 368 5.50 -8.82 8.30
C HIS A 368 4.27 -8.51 9.17
N THR A 369 3.35 -9.47 9.27
CA THR A 369 2.08 -9.36 10.01
C THR A 369 2.11 -10.14 11.33
N ASN A 370 3.29 -10.34 11.90
CA ASN A 370 3.40 -11.01 13.19
C ASN A 370 2.66 -10.20 14.25
N PRO A 371 1.72 -10.82 14.99
CA PRO A 371 1.05 -10.13 16.07
C PRO A 371 2.08 -9.66 17.10
N LEU A 372 1.94 -8.41 17.51
CA LEU A 372 2.70 -7.92 18.67
C LEU A 372 2.40 -8.85 19.86
N PRO A 373 3.39 -9.14 20.73
CA PRO A 373 3.12 -9.91 21.93
C PRO A 373 1.97 -9.27 22.70
N ALA A 374 1.08 -10.11 23.22
CA ALA A 374 -0.09 -9.63 23.96
C ALA A 374 0.37 -8.60 25.02
N MET A 375 -0.41 -7.53 25.20
CA MET A 375 -0.11 -6.46 26.17
C MET A 375 0.10 -7.00 27.60
N ASP A 376 -0.39 -8.21 27.87
CA ASP A 376 -0.26 -8.93 29.14
C ASP A 376 0.97 -9.84 29.22
N ASP A 377 1.91 -9.81 28.25
CA ASP A 377 3.15 -10.57 28.38
C ASP A 377 4.09 -9.83 29.37
N PRO A 378 4.20 -10.31 30.62
CA PRO A 378 4.98 -9.63 31.67
C PRO A 378 6.49 -9.62 31.38
N LYS A 379 6.92 -10.23 30.27
CA LYS A 379 8.33 -10.31 29.85
C LYS A 379 8.72 -9.27 28.80
N ALA A 380 7.74 -8.67 28.11
CA ALA A 380 8.03 -7.68 27.08
C ALA A 380 8.20 -6.28 27.68
N THR A 381 9.40 -5.73 27.60
CA THR A 381 9.66 -4.36 28.03
C THR A 381 9.27 -3.36 26.91
N ALA A 382 8.85 -2.13 27.30
CA ALA A 382 8.54 -1.07 26.34
C ALA A 382 9.70 -0.83 25.35
N THR A 383 10.94 -0.95 25.81
CA THR A 383 12.14 -0.81 24.96
C THR A 383 12.26 -1.95 23.95
N GLU A 384 11.82 -3.16 24.28
CA GLU A 384 11.85 -4.30 23.37
C GLU A 384 10.79 -4.14 22.26
N ILE A 385 9.62 -3.67 22.61
CA ILE A 385 8.55 -3.37 21.65
C ILE A 385 9.02 -2.29 20.65
N LEU A 386 9.59 -1.19 21.15
CA LEU A 386 10.15 -0.13 20.29
C LEU A 386 11.26 -0.64 19.36
N LYS A 387 12.16 -1.52 19.84
CA LYS A 387 13.21 -2.09 19.01
C LYS A 387 12.67 -3.06 17.95
N ARG A 388 11.59 -3.78 18.23
CA ARG A 388 10.92 -4.63 17.22
C ARG A 388 10.26 -3.79 16.14
N ASP A 389 9.57 -2.71 16.52
CA ASP A 389 8.99 -1.79 15.57
C ASP A 389 10.05 -1.14 14.68
N GLN A 390 11.18 -0.71 15.25
CA GLN A 390 12.30 -0.17 14.48
C GLN A 390 12.84 -1.18 13.46
N ARG A 391 13.03 -2.45 13.85
CA ARG A 391 13.47 -3.50 12.91
C ARG A 391 12.47 -3.75 11.79
N ASN A 392 11.17 -3.73 12.08
CA ASN A 392 10.15 -3.86 11.06
C ASN A 392 10.19 -2.70 10.07
N ILE A 393 10.41 -1.49 10.56
CA ILE A 393 10.58 -0.27 9.77
C ILE A 393 11.82 -0.39 8.86
N GLU A 394 12.96 -0.80 9.42
CA GLU A 394 14.21 -0.97 8.66
C GLU A 394 14.08 -2.04 7.56
N ASN A 395 13.43 -3.16 7.84
CA ASN A 395 13.19 -4.23 6.89
C ASN A 395 12.30 -3.79 5.70
N ARG A 396 11.41 -2.83 5.91
CA ARG A 396 10.48 -2.31 4.91
C ARG A 396 11.01 -1.06 4.18
N ALA A 397 12.06 -0.42 4.67
CA ALA A 397 12.56 0.87 4.15
C ALA A 397 12.83 0.89 2.63
N ALA A 398 13.38 -0.18 2.07
CA ALA A 398 13.62 -0.28 0.63
C ALA A 398 12.33 -0.38 -0.20
N GLN A 399 11.29 -1.04 0.35
CA GLN A 399 9.98 -1.15 -0.27
C GLN A 399 9.27 0.21 -0.23
N ASP A 400 9.32 0.87 0.90
CA ASP A 400 8.69 2.18 1.12
C ASP A 400 9.32 3.27 0.23
N ALA A 401 10.65 3.28 0.10
CA ALA A 401 11.35 4.19 -0.81
C ALA A 401 10.92 4.00 -2.28
N ARG A 402 10.67 2.75 -2.70
CA ARG A 402 10.16 2.47 -4.05
C ARG A 402 8.72 2.97 -4.21
N ILE A 403 7.85 2.72 -3.25
CA ILE A 403 6.47 3.18 -3.26
C ILE A 403 6.43 4.72 -3.29
N GLN A 404 7.27 5.40 -2.50
CA GLN A 404 7.38 6.86 -2.53
C GLN A 404 7.73 7.36 -3.94
N LYS A 405 8.67 6.72 -4.62
CA LYS A 405 9.12 7.14 -5.95
C LYS A 405 8.14 6.78 -7.06
N GLU A 406 7.57 5.55 -7.05
CA GLU A 406 6.71 5.07 -8.14
C GLU A 406 5.24 5.45 -7.96
N PHE A 407 4.77 5.65 -6.72
CA PHE A 407 3.38 6.00 -6.42
C PHE A 407 3.20 7.46 -6.03
N PHE A 408 3.78 7.89 -4.89
CA PHE A 408 3.48 9.20 -4.35
C PHE A 408 4.02 10.36 -5.21
N GLY A 409 5.20 10.24 -5.78
CA GLY A 409 5.77 11.25 -6.68
C GLY A 409 4.82 11.57 -7.84
N PRO A 410 4.51 10.59 -8.72
CA PRO A 410 3.57 10.78 -9.83
C PRO A 410 2.16 11.18 -9.40
N LEU A 411 1.68 10.71 -8.22
CA LEU A 411 0.39 11.08 -7.66
C LEU A 411 0.32 12.57 -7.36
N VAL A 412 1.30 13.08 -6.63
CA VAL A 412 1.36 14.49 -6.26
C VAL A 412 1.51 15.38 -7.49
N GLU A 413 2.40 15.02 -8.43
CA GLU A 413 2.57 15.74 -9.68
C GLU A 413 1.27 15.83 -10.49
N ARG A 414 0.54 14.70 -10.58
CA ARG A 414 -0.76 14.67 -11.29
C ARG A 414 -1.81 15.50 -10.58
N CYS A 415 -1.92 15.41 -9.27
CA CYS A 415 -2.88 16.19 -8.49
C CYS A 415 -2.60 17.69 -8.60
N ILE A 416 -1.34 18.13 -8.51
CA ILE A 416 -0.95 19.52 -8.70
C ILE A 416 -1.30 20.01 -10.12
N ASP A 417 -1.04 19.19 -11.15
CA ASP A 417 -1.38 19.52 -12.53
C ASP A 417 -2.90 19.71 -12.72
N ILE A 418 -3.73 18.88 -12.09
CA ILE A 418 -5.19 19.04 -12.09
C ILE A 418 -5.61 20.33 -11.38
N LEU A 419 -5.06 20.61 -10.19
CA LEU A 419 -5.37 21.84 -9.45
C LEU A 419 -4.98 23.09 -10.26
N ARG A 420 -3.82 23.06 -10.91
CA ARG A 420 -3.34 24.13 -11.80
C ARG A 420 -4.31 24.37 -12.97
N ARG A 421 -4.75 23.31 -13.66
CA ARG A 421 -5.72 23.41 -14.76
C ARG A 421 -7.06 23.99 -14.33
N LYS A 422 -7.49 23.74 -13.08
CA LYS A 422 -8.71 24.29 -12.49
C LYS A 422 -8.56 25.69 -11.92
N GLY A 423 -7.34 26.26 -11.93
CA GLY A 423 -7.05 27.58 -11.36
C GLY A 423 -7.16 27.61 -9.83
N LEU A 424 -6.85 26.49 -9.17
CA LEU A 424 -6.85 26.34 -7.70
C LEU A 424 -5.42 26.27 -7.13
N TRP A 425 -4.43 26.29 -8.01
CA TRP A 425 -3.01 26.20 -7.68
C TRP A 425 -2.23 27.20 -8.53
N ASP A 426 -1.60 28.17 -7.88
CA ASP A 426 -0.69 29.10 -8.55
C ASP A 426 0.73 28.60 -8.40
N ASP A 427 1.52 28.67 -9.45
CA ASP A 427 2.92 28.30 -9.41
C ASP A 427 3.70 29.32 -8.58
N ILE A 428 4.36 28.85 -7.54
CA ILE A 428 5.32 29.64 -6.80
C ILE A 428 6.67 29.45 -7.51
N THR A 429 7.04 30.41 -8.35
CA THR A 429 8.38 30.44 -8.95
C THR A 429 9.23 31.40 -8.15
N VAL A 430 10.14 30.86 -7.35
CA VAL A 430 11.17 31.64 -6.69
C VAL A 430 12.48 31.32 -7.41
N ASP A 431 13.02 32.29 -8.12
CA ASP A 431 14.30 32.24 -8.83
C ASP A 431 14.49 31.03 -9.77
N GLY A 432 13.40 30.45 -10.32
CA GLY A 432 13.42 29.33 -11.25
C GLY A 432 13.64 27.96 -10.62
N GLU A 433 13.66 27.84 -9.30
CA GLU A 433 13.84 26.59 -8.61
C GLU A 433 12.52 25.88 -8.31
N LEU A 434 12.59 24.55 -8.38
CA LEU A 434 11.44 23.64 -8.18
C LEU A 434 11.13 23.47 -6.69
N ILE A 435 9.86 23.37 -6.38
CA ILE A 435 9.36 22.95 -5.07
C ILE A 435 9.77 21.49 -4.86
N GLU A 436 10.42 21.21 -3.75
CA GLU A 436 10.69 19.84 -3.32
C GLU A 436 9.51 19.29 -2.52
N VAL A 437 9.19 18.03 -2.75
CA VAL A 437 8.17 17.31 -1.99
C VAL A 437 8.86 16.47 -0.93
N GLN A 438 8.69 16.86 0.33
CA GLN A 438 9.16 16.07 1.47
C GLN A 438 8.01 15.20 1.96
N PHE A 439 8.28 13.91 2.14
CA PHE A 439 7.30 12.96 2.69
C PHE A 439 7.46 12.87 4.20
N ASP A 440 6.44 13.33 4.94
CA ASP A 440 6.38 13.27 6.40
C ASP A 440 5.45 12.12 6.83
N THR A 441 5.75 10.93 6.33
CA THR A 441 5.00 9.73 6.71
C THR A 441 5.25 9.39 8.19
N PRO A 442 4.34 8.67 8.87
CA PRO A 442 4.57 8.18 10.24
C PRO A 442 5.90 7.44 10.39
N LEU A 443 6.34 6.77 9.34
CA LEU A 443 7.65 6.13 9.25
C LEU A 443 8.79 7.14 9.38
N VAL A 444 8.76 8.22 8.60
CA VAL A 444 9.78 9.30 8.64
C VAL A 444 9.72 10.02 9.98
N THR A 445 8.50 10.24 10.52
CA THR A 445 8.32 10.87 11.83
C THR A 445 8.90 10.01 12.95
N SER A 446 8.75 8.68 12.90
CA SER A 446 9.36 7.78 13.89
C SER A 446 10.88 7.77 13.84
N GLN A 447 11.47 7.86 12.65
CA GLN A 447 12.91 8.07 12.47
C GLN A 447 13.36 9.41 13.04
N GLY A 448 12.59 10.48 12.77
CA GLY A 448 12.82 11.81 13.34
C GLY A 448 12.76 11.83 14.87
N GLN A 449 11.82 11.08 15.47
CA GLN A 449 11.76 10.90 16.93
C GLN A 449 13.02 10.22 17.48
N THR A 450 13.53 9.21 16.79
CA THR A 450 14.79 8.54 17.17
C THR A 450 15.95 9.50 17.14
N GLU A 451 16.09 10.31 16.09
CA GLU A 451 17.16 11.33 15.99
C GLU A 451 17.05 12.37 17.13
N VAL A 452 15.84 12.78 17.50
CA VAL A 452 15.63 13.71 18.63
C VAL A 452 16.01 13.05 19.96
N ILE A 453 15.66 11.78 20.17
CA ILE A 453 16.04 11.02 21.38
C ILE A 453 17.56 10.86 21.46
N GLU A 454 18.22 10.51 20.36
CA GLU A 454 19.69 10.39 20.29
C GLU A 454 20.37 11.73 20.60
N MET A 455 19.83 12.83 20.06
CA MET A 455 20.33 14.18 20.37
C MET A 455 20.16 14.54 21.85
N LEU A 456 19.00 14.22 22.45
CA LEU A 456 18.77 14.42 23.89
C LEU A 456 19.72 13.58 24.73
N GLN A 457 19.98 12.34 24.38
CA GLN A 457 20.96 11.49 25.05
C GLN A 457 22.37 12.05 24.94
N HIS A 458 22.73 12.58 23.75
CA HIS A 458 24.03 13.23 23.57
C HIS A 458 24.16 14.50 24.42
N ILE A 459 23.10 15.32 24.50
CA ILE A 459 23.07 16.50 25.38
C ILE A 459 23.25 16.08 26.85
N GLN A 460 22.54 15.05 27.31
CA GLN A 460 22.67 14.53 28.68
C GLN A 460 24.08 14.00 28.95
N PHE A 461 24.69 13.32 28.00
CA PHE A 461 26.06 12.84 28.08
C PHE A 461 27.06 14.00 28.23
N VAL A 462 26.94 15.04 27.40
CA VAL A 462 27.80 16.23 27.48
C VAL A 462 27.59 16.99 28.78
N GLN A 463 26.34 17.11 29.26
CA GLN A 463 26.04 17.69 30.58
C GLN A 463 26.67 16.90 31.73
N GLY A 464 26.70 15.58 31.63
CA GLY A 464 27.34 14.70 32.64
C GLY A 464 28.85 14.88 32.70
N ILE A 465 29.53 15.22 31.60
CA ILE A 465 30.98 15.38 31.53
C ILE A 465 31.42 16.82 31.89
N TYR A 466 30.76 17.83 31.30
CA TYR A 466 31.21 19.20 31.35
C TYR A 466 30.38 20.11 32.25
N GLY A 467 29.27 19.63 32.79
CA GLY A 467 28.32 20.40 33.56
C GLY A 467 27.31 21.17 32.70
N THR A 468 26.23 21.63 33.31
CA THR A 468 25.09 22.25 32.62
C THR A 468 25.44 23.60 31.95
N GLU A 469 26.31 24.41 32.53
CA GLU A 469 26.71 25.71 31.98
C GLU A 469 27.65 25.56 30.77
N ALA A 470 28.59 24.62 30.83
CA ALA A 470 29.50 24.35 29.71
C ALA A 470 28.78 23.68 28.53
N ALA A 471 27.80 22.84 28.80
CA ALA A 471 27.01 22.18 27.75
C ALA A 471 26.27 23.17 26.85
N SER A 472 25.79 24.30 27.39
CA SER A 472 25.12 25.35 26.60
C SER A 472 26.03 26.00 25.55
N ALA A 473 27.34 25.99 25.76
CA ALA A 473 28.32 26.52 24.82
C ALA A 473 28.61 25.59 23.63
N PHE A 474 28.31 24.27 23.77
CA PHE A 474 28.51 23.29 22.69
C PHE A 474 27.37 23.26 21.68
N TYR A 475 26.17 23.72 22.05
CA TYR A 475 24.98 23.65 21.22
C TYR A 475 24.42 25.05 20.94
N ASN A 476 24.00 25.24 19.70
CA ASN A 476 23.19 26.41 19.37
C ASN A 476 21.75 26.15 19.84
N THR A 477 21.44 26.57 21.05
CA THR A 477 20.16 26.37 21.73
C THR A 477 18.99 26.99 20.96
N GLU A 478 19.23 28.08 20.23
CA GLU A 478 18.24 28.79 19.42
C GLU A 478 17.78 27.96 18.24
N LYS A 479 18.69 27.19 17.60
CA LYS A 479 18.39 26.33 16.46
C LYS A 479 17.89 24.93 16.87
N LEU A 480 18.10 24.51 18.11
CA LEU A 480 17.76 23.19 18.58
C LEU A 480 16.23 22.97 18.62
N SER A 481 15.48 23.95 19.13
CA SER A 481 14.02 23.88 19.24
C SER A 481 13.33 23.83 17.87
N PRO A 482 13.63 24.72 16.90
CA PRO A 482 13.08 24.62 15.55
C PRO A 482 13.51 23.34 14.82
N TRP A 483 14.73 22.85 15.05
CA TRP A 483 15.19 21.58 14.47
C TRP A 483 14.40 20.39 15.01
N ALA A 484 14.23 20.29 16.32
CA ALA A 484 13.46 19.22 16.95
C ALA A 484 11.99 19.26 16.52
N ALA A 485 11.39 20.45 16.41
CA ALA A 485 10.04 20.62 15.94
C ALA A 485 9.84 20.11 14.50
N ARG A 486 10.78 20.42 13.59
CA ARG A 486 10.75 19.91 12.21
C ARG A 486 10.83 18.38 12.19
N LYS A 487 11.69 17.78 13.03
CA LYS A 487 11.84 16.32 13.13
C LYS A 487 10.62 15.63 13.74
N LEU A 488 9.93 16.28 14.65
CA LEU A 488 8.71 15.80 15.31
C LEU A 488 7.43 16.16 14.53
N ASN A 489 7.56 16.86 13.40
CA ASN A 489 6.45 17.37 12.60
C ASN A 489 5.45 18.22 13.41
N VAL A 490 5.99 19.10 14.27
CA VAL A 490 5.21 20.08 15.02
C VAL A 490 5.06 21.33 14.17
N ASP A 491 3.84 21.89 14.13
CA ASP A 491 3.57 23.14 13.40
C ASP A 491 4.48 24.28 13.89
N LEU A 492 5.24 24.85 12.95
CA LEU A 492 6.16 25.96 13.25
C LEU A 492 5.42 27.23 13.71
N GLU A 493 4.12 27.37 13.42
CA GLU A 493 3.28 28.45 13.91
C GLU A 493 3.11 28.44 15.45
N VAL A 494 3.27 27.26 16.07
CA VAL A 494 3.19 27.13 17.54
C VAL A 494 4.49 27.57 18.22
N ILE A 495 5.57 27.65 17.46
CA ILE A 495 6.89 28.02 17.97
C ILE A 495 7.10 29.54 17.76
N LYS A 496 7.40 30.25 18.82
CA LYS A 496 7.67 31.66 18.74
C LYS A 496 8.86 31.96 17.82
N LYS A 497 8.74 32.99 17.00
CA LYS A 497 9.83 33.42 16.09
C LYS A 497 11.06 33.86 16.89
N GLU A 498 12.24 33.63 16.32
CA GLU A 498 13.54 33.89 16.93
C GLU A 498 13.66 35.25 17.66
N PRO A 499 13.18 36.40 17.10
CA PRO A 499 13.25 37.68 17.79
C PRO A 499 12.38 37.77 19.06
N GLU A 500 11.20 37.14 19.06
CA GLU A 500 10.31 37.09 20.24
C GLU A 500 10.86 36.21 21.36
N LEU A 501 11.61 35.18 20.99
CA LEU A 501 12.25 34.25 21.92
C LEU A 501 13.43 34.90 22.61
N LEU A 502 14.25 35.68 21.87
CA LEU A 502 15.37 36.47 22.39
C LEU A 502 14.88 37.55 23.37
N GLU A 503 13.83 38.29 23.02
CA GLU A 503 13.23 39.27 23.91
C GLU A 503 12.71 38.65 25.22
N MET A 504 12.06 37.47 25.12
CA MET A 504 11.59 36.77 26.31
C MET A 504 12.72 36.18 27.16
N MET A 505 13.78 35.66 26.54
CA MET A 505 14.94 35.15 27.27
C MET A 505 15.64 36.29 28.01
N GLN A 506 15.82 37.45 27.37
CA GLN A 506 16.34 38.67 28.02
C GLN A 506 15.45 39.12 29.19
N GLN A 507 14.13 39.14 29.00
CA GLN A 507 13.19 39.46 30.09
C GLN A 507 13.25 38.45 31.26
N VAL A 508 13.48 37.17 30.98
CA VAL A 508 13.63 36.13 32.03
C VAL A 508 14.97 36.28 32.76
N GLU A 509 16.06 36.60 32.04
CA GLU A 509 17.35 36.89 32.66
C GLU A 509 17.32 38.16 33.52
N ASP A 510 16.71 39.24 33.00
CA ASP A 510 16.52 40.46 33.76
C ASP A 510 15.67 40.23 35.02
N LYS A 511 14.61 39.45 34.93
CA LYS A 511 13.81 39.07 36.11
C LYS A 511 14.58 38.18 37.08
N LYS A 512 15.41 37.26 36.62
CA LYS A 512 16.27 36.44 37.49
C LYS A 512 17.34 37.34 38.17
N ALA A 513 17.93 38.25 37.45
CA ALA A 513 18.88 39.22 37.99
C ALA A 513 18.23 40.14 39.05
N GLN A 514 17.01 40.63 38.80
CA GLN A 514 16.23 41.42 39.75
C GLN A 514 15.85 40.61 41.00
N MET A 515 15.43 39.32 40.84
CA MET A 515 15.16 38.47 41.99
C MET A 515 16.41 38.15 42.80
N ALA A 516 17.55 37.92 42.14
CA ALA A 516 18.83 37.70 42.83
C ALA A 516 19.30 38.97 43.60
N GLN A 517 19.09 40.17 43.03
CA GLN A 517 19.37 41.42 43.72
C GLN A 517 18.44 41.65 44.94
N GLN A 518 17.15 41.39 44.80
CA GLN A 518 16.18 41.45 45.90
C GLN A 518 16.45 40.43 47.01
N ALA A 519 16.94 39.23 46.67
CA ALA A 519 17.34 38.21 47.64
C ALA A 519 18.60 38.61 48.41
N GLN A 520 19.56 39.31 47.78
CA GLN A 520 20.73 39.88 48.43
C GLN A 520 20.40 41.07 49.34
N GLU A 521 19.44 41.93 48.95
CA GLU A 521 18.99 43.03 49.80
C GLU A 521 18.17 42.61 51.02
N GLN A 522 17.51 41.45 50.97
CA GLN A 522 16.68 40.92 52.09
C GLN A 522 17.44 40.06 53.10
N GLY A 523 18.77 39.90 52.96
CA GLY A 523 19.62 39.34 54.02
C GLY A 523 19.28 37.94 54.49
N VAL A 524 18.79 37.05 53.61
CA VAL A 524 18.51 35.66 53.95
C VAL A 524 19.81 34.87 53.82
N PRO A 525 20.31 34.22 54.89
CA PRO A 525 21.53 33.40 54.82
C PRO A 525 21.26 32.17 53.94
N GLU A 526 22.24 31.82 53.12
CA GLU A 526 22.26 30.60 52.32
C GLU A 526 21.95 29.38 53.19
N GLY A 527 20.75 28.86 53.08
CA GLY A 527 20.30 27.61 53.72
C GLY A 527 20.63 26.42 52.85
N THR A 528 21.35 25.50 53.41
CA THR A 528 21.67 24.14 53.03
C THR A 528 20.76 23.49 51.98
N PRO A 529 21.31 22.70 51.07
CA PRO A 529 20.53 21.96 50.06
C PRO A 529 19.73 20.84 50.70
N THR A 530 18.43 21.02 50.73
CA THR A 530 17.50 19.94 51.07
C THR A 530 17.46 18.90 49.93
N GLN A 531 18.02 17.74 50.20
CA GLN A 531 17.69 16.50 49.50
C GLN A 531 16.18 16.29 49.62
N ASN A 532 15.48 16.30 48.51
CA ASN A 532 14.16 15.69 48.39
C ASN A 532 14.22 14.70 47.23
N GLY A 533 14.25 13.53 47.54
CA GLY A 533 13.42 12.41 47.63
C GLY A 533 12.72 12.06 46.30
N ALA A 534 13.23 11.00 45.69
CA ALA A 534 12.52 10.23 44.68
C ALA A 534 11.14 9.81 45.20
N ALA A 535 10.10 10.14 44.44
CA ALA A 535 8.85 9.39 44.45
C ALA A 535 8.23 9.49 43.05
N GLY A 536 8.06 8.32 42.49
CA GLY A 536 7.61 7.99 41.19
C GLY A 536 6.20 8.49 40.80
N ILE A 537 6.05 8.62 39.53
CA ILE A 537 4.95 7.98 38.78
C ILE A 537 5.51 7.68 37.39
#